data_af543d5bf8998e9da51e93fb3c6f7a80
#
_entry.id   af543d5bf8998e9da51e93fb3c6f7a80
#
_cell.length_a   1.000
_cell.length_b   1.000
_cell.length_c   1.000
_cell.angle_alpha   90.00
_cell.angle_beta   90.00
_cell.angle_gamma   90.00
#
_symmetry.space_group_name_H-M   'P 1'
#
loop_
_entity.id
_entity.type
_entity.pdbx_description
1 polymer ?
#
loop_
_entity_poly.entity_id
_entity_poly.type
_entity_poly.pdbx_seq_one_letter_code
_entity_poly.pdbx_strand_id
1 'polypeptide(L)'
;MTFQLGKKHFQFSLLIIFTLVLLMGCQSKNALPSETTPLTSEASDEKDATQSNEATQANESTTAESPTTEITARITSDDIIYFIMVDRFADSNPESNLPDVNKEDMRAFQGGDLQGVIDHLDYIKSLGATAIWLTPVMTNGPNGYHGYWIYDFESVDPHFGDMATLQTLVNQAHEMGIKVILDYVVNHTGYNSPWLSDPDKADWFHPDTPLNNFKDANELETGWLAGLPDLDQSNPEVKDYFIKNALWWIDQTGIDGFRLDTMRHVSHEFWQDFSGAIKEKYPDFFLLGEVWDGNTNTLESYHKDGIDSLTNYSLYNGIINAFNVKPNILSLANALEKEKNFSTPTENALFIDNHDNARFMSQNPKNQVEYTKLALAFTYTYPAIPVLYYGTEIAMDGAYDPANRAFMDFSQSEVNDETNLIPYLQFLAQVKENYSGSFHLIYRDQFTMIYEISKENKRLLVAINASDSEKTISFDYSDSMSLKELTGSESLTLQTGSNSFTLPPLTSQFYIITK
;
A
#
# COMPACT_ATOMS: atom_id res chain seq x y z
N MET A 1 11.13 32.64 59.20
CA MET A 1 10.89 31.23 58.89
C MET A 1 10.46 31.15 57.43
N THR A 2 11.38 30.89 56.57
CA THR A 2 11.26 30.89 55.11
C THR A 2 11.26 29.44 54.63
N PHE A 3 10.19 28.97 54.02
CA PHE A 3 10.15 27.67 53.36
C PHE A 3 10.24 27.88 51.84
N GLN A 4 11.35 27.42 51.24
CA GLN A 4 11.51 27.25 49.83
C GLN A 4 10.86 25.93 49.38
N LEU A 5 9.94 25.99 48.42
CA LEU A 5 9.42 24.84 47.69
C LEU A 5 10.09 24.77 46.30
N GLY A 6 10.89 23.71 46.14
CA GLY A 6 11.56 23.41 44.87
C GLY A 6 10.62 22.95 43.78
N LYS A 7 10.79 23.53 42.59
CA LYS A 7 10.14 23.08 41.34
C LYS A 7 10.81 21.79 40.87
N LYS A 8 10.09 20.68 40.88
CA LYS A 8 10.44 19.46 40.12
C LYS A 8 9.84 19.55 38.73
N HIS A 9 10.70 19.65 37.74
CA HIS A 9 10.31 19.44 36.32
C HIS A 9 9.99 17.97 36.11
N PHE A 10 8.75 17.67 35.77
CA PHE A 10 8.32 16.37 35.23
C PHE A 10 8.51 16.42 33.71
N GLN A 11 9.58 15.79 33.22
CA GLN A 11 9.70 15.43 31.82
C GLN A 11 8.86 14.18 31.57
N PHE A 12 7.78 14.33 30.82
CA PHE A 12 7.08 13.19 30.22
C PHE A 12 7.86 12.72 29.00
N SER A 13 8.69 11.70 29.19
CA SER A 13 9.20 10.89 28.08
C SER A 13 8.08 9.95 27.65
N LEU A 14 7.57 10.16 26.44
CA LEU A 14 6.66 9.23 25.79
C LEU A 14 7.46 7.98 25.38
N LEU A 15 7.41 6.97 26.22
CA LEU A 15 7.99 5.65 25.95
C LEU A 15 6.97 4.88 25.09
N ILE A 16 7.22 4.82 23.79
CA ILE A 16 6.50 3.89 22.92
C ILE A 16 7.03 2.50 23.26
N ILE A 17 6.22 1.72 23.96
CA ILE A 17 6.52 0.34 24.31
C ILE A 17 6.20 -0.50 23.06
N PHE A 18 7.24 -0.88 22.32
CA PHE A 18 7.19 -1.99 21.39
C PHE A 18 7.09 -3.28 22.21
N THR A 19 5.91 -3.88 22.26
CA THR A 19 5.76 -5.20 22.85
C THR A 19 6.16 -6.25 21.82
N LEU A 20 7.46 -6.59 21.83
CA LEU A 20 7.98 -7.77 21.14
C LEU A 20 7.45 -9.00 21.89
N VAL A 21 6.52 -9.74 21.29
CA VAL A 21 6.09 -11.05 21.82
C VAL A 21 7.15 -12.08 21.41
N LEU A 22 8.06 -12.35 22.34
CA LEU A 22 8.95 -13.50 22.28
C LEU A 22 8.14 -14.78 22.51
N LEU A 23 7.87 -15.52 21.47
CA LEU A 23 7.40 -16.90 21.57
C LEU A 23 8.58 -17.81 21.92
N MET A 24 8.68 -18.20 23.19
CA MET A 24 9.48 -19.35 23.61
C MET A 24 8.82 -20.64 23.09
N GLY A 25 9.45 -21.26 22.10
CA GLY A 25 9.12 -22.62 21.67
C GLY A 25 9.61 -23.63 22.69
N CYS A 26 8.69 -24.38 23.30
CA CYS A 26 8.99 -25.58 24.03
C CYS A 26 9.40 -26.70 23.07
N GLN A 27 10.66 -27.11 23.13
CA GLN A 27 11.13 -28.36 22.56
C GLN A 27 10.61 -29.54 23.39
N SER A 28 9.77 -30.40 22.83
CA SER A 28 9.59 -31.76 23.32
C SER A 28 10.36 -32.73 22.41
N LYS A 29 11.41 -33.30 22.97
CA LYS A 29 12.11 -34.48 22.42
C LYS A 29 11.19 -35.69 22.54
N ASN A 30 10.92 -36.39 21.43
CA ASN A 30 10.63 -37.80 21.46
C ASN A 30 11.32 -38.50 20.28
N ALA A 31 11.97 -39.61 20.67
CA ALA A 31 12.88 -40.41 19.89
C ALA A 31 12.16 -41.34 18.88
N LEU A 32 12.88 -41.61 17.80
CA LEU A 32 12.62 -42.69 16.82
C LEU A 32 12.61 -44.06 17.46
N PRO A 33 12.03 -45.04 16.78
CA PRO A 33 12.82 -46.22 16.44
C PRO A 33 12.91 -46.49 14.94
N SER A 34 14.12 -46.88 14.57
CA SER A 34 14.55 -47.42 13.30
C SER A 34 14.02 -48.84 13.08
N GLU A 35 13.57 -49.14 11.87
CA GLU A 35 13.73 -50.51 11.32
C GLU A 35 14.00 -50.42 9.81
N THR A 36 15.14 -51.01 9.47
CA THR A 36 15.65 -51.32 8.15
C THR A 36 15.13 -52.69 7.69
N THR A 37 14.79 -52.84 6.43
CA THR A 37 15.31 -53.90 5.57
C THR A 37 14.87 -53.76 4.11
N PRO A 38 15.72 -54.15 3.14
CA PRO A 38 15.55 -53.87 1.71
C PRO A 38 15.03 -55.09 0.95
N LEU A 39 14.43 -54.84 -0.22
CA LEU A 39 14.21 -55.90 -1.21
C LEU A 39 14.44 -55.40 -2.64
N THR A 40 15.54 -55.84 -3.16
CA THR A 40 15.95 -56.36 -4.49
C THR A 40 15.06 -56.12 -5.71
N SER A 41 15.75 -55.58 -6.70
CA SER A 41 15.75 -55.74 -8.16
C SER A 41 14.94 -56.87 -8.80
N GLU A 42 14.29 -56.55 -9.90
CA GLU A 42 14.43 -57.35 -11.13
C GLU A 42 14.15 -56.51 -12.37
N ALA A 43 15.08 -56.64 -13.31
CA ALA A 43 15.03 -56.11 -14.69
C ALA A 43 14.42 -57.14 -15.61
N SER A 44 13.72 -56.73 -16.65
CA SER A 44 13.58 -57.49 -17.87
C SER A 44 13.53 -56.58 -19.09
N ASP A 45 14.53 -56.86 -19.99
CA ASP A 45 14.66 -56.40 -21.35
C ASP A 45 13.57 -57.00 -22.27
N GLU A 46 13.28 -56.30 -23.35
CA GLU A 46 13.34 -56.71 -24.78
C GLU A 46 12.64 -55.64 -25.65
N LYS A 47 13.40 -54.97 -26.54
CA LYS A 47 13.60 -55.15 -28.00
C LYS A 47 12.29 -55.29 -28.82
N ASP A 48 12.06 -54.66 -29.91
CA ASP A 48 12.82 -54.20 -31.07
C ASP A 48 11.85 -53.60 -32.15
N ALA A 49 12.39 -52.82 -33.05
CA ALA A 49 12.11 -52.70 -34.47
C ALA A 49 11.11 -51.66 -35.04
N THR A 50 11.76 -50.60 -35.58
CA THR A 50 11.67 -50.08 -36.97
C THR A 50 10.31 -49.90 -37.68
N GLN A 51 9.97 -48.70 -38.13
CA GLN A 51 10.24 -48.16 -39.47
C GLN A 51 9.56 -46.79 -39.71
N SER A 52 10.39 -45.92 -40.23
CA SER A 52 10.22 -44.74 -41.05
C SER A 52 8.86 -44.48 -41.73
N ASN A 53 8.42 -43.19 -41.67
CA ASN A 53 8.05 -42.47 -42.91
C ASN A 53 8.19 -40.95 -42.71
N GLU A 54 8.97 -40.36 -43.60
CA GLU A 54 9.11 -38.93 -43.79
C GLU A 54 7.78 -38.30 -44.26
N ALA A 55 7.39 -37.22 -43.60
CA ALA A 55 6.54 -36.22 -44.24
C ALA A 55 7.02 -34.83 -43.75
N THR A 56 7.76 -34.19 -44.62
CA THR A 56 8.15 -32.79 -44.54
C THR A 56 6.91 -31.89 -44.47
N GLN A 57 6.68 -31.27 -43.35
CA GLN A 57 5.84 -30.07 -43.29
C GLN A 57 6.67 -28.93 -42.71
N ALA A 58 6.83 -27.90 -43.52
CA ALA A 58 7.42 -26.64 -43.16
C ALA A 58 6.64 -26.00 -42.00
N ASN A 59 7.26 -25.92 -40.82
CA ASN A 59 6.81 -25.04 -39.78
C ASN A 59 7.23 -23.62 -40.14
N GLU A 60 6.29 -22.81 -40.60
CA GLU A 60 6.39 -21.36 -40.49
C GLU A 60 6.49 -21.02 -39.00
N SER A 61 7.68 -20.66 -38.57
CA SER A 61 7.93 -20.01 -37.31
C SER A 61 7.26 -18.63 -37.38
N THR A 62 6.02 -18.54 -36.90
CA THR A 62 5.47 -17.26 -36.44
C THR A 62 6.30 -16.85 -35.24
N THR A 63 7.26 -15.96 -35.45
CA THR A 63 7.81 -15.14 -34.37
C THR A 63 6.65 -14.36 -33.81
N ALA A 64 6.17 -14.76 -32.63
CA ALA A 64 5.32 -13.91 -31.82
C ALA A 64 6.13 -12.63 -31.56
N GLU A 65 5.69 -11.52 -32.13
CA GLU A 65 6.17 -10.21 -31.73
C GLU A 65 5.91 -10.09 -30.23
N SER A 66 6.95 -9.86 -29.46
CA SER A 66 6.81 -9.47 -28.05
C SER A 66 5.85 -8.29 -28.00
N PRO A 67 4.87 -8.29 -27.10
CA PRO A 67 3.99 -7.14 -26.96
C PRO A 67 4.86 -5.90 -26.72
N THR A 68 4.71 -4.89 -27.57
CA THR A 68 5.30 -3.58 -27.32
C THR A 68 4.60 -3.05 -26.08
N THR A 69 5.31 -3.11 -24.96
CA THR A 69 4.84 -2.65 -23.66
C THR A 69 4.74 -1.13 -23.71
N GLU A 70 3.59 -0.58 -24.12
CA GLU A 70 3.30 0.83 -23.93
C GLU A 70 2.82 1.01 -22.49
N ILE A 71 3.65 1.65 -21.65
CA ILE A 71 3.19 2.17 -20.35
C ILE A 71 2.11 3.21 -20.64
N THR A 72 0.91 2.97 -20.16
CA THR A 72 -0.29 3.65 -20.63
C THR A 72 -0.36 5.12 -20.22
N ALA A 73 0.15 5.50 -19.05
CA ALA A 73 0.40 6.87 -18.58
C ALA A 73 0.99 6.84 -17.17
N ARG A 74 1.73 7.88 -16.79
CA ARG A 74 2.24 8.08 -15.44
C ARG A 74 1.11 8.14 -14.40
N ILE A 75 1.31 7.53 -13.24
CA ILE A 75 0.44 7.72 -12.07
C ILE A 75 0.72 9.10 -11.45
N THR A 76 -0.35 9.82 -11.13
CA THR A 76 -0.28 11.22 -10.62
C THR A 76 -1.27 11.43 -9.48
N SER A 77 -1.30 12.64 -8.93
CA SER A 77 -2.30 13.01 -7.92
C SER A 77 -3.76 12.98 -8.40
N ASP A 78 -4.02 12.76 -9.66
CA ASP A 78 -5.37 12.54 -10.19
C ASP A 78 -5.83 11.08 -10.04
N ASP A 79 -4.90 10.16 -9.80
CA ASP A 79 -5.19 8.73 -9.64
C ASP A 79 -5.67 8.39 -8.23
N ILE A 80 -6.37 7.26 -8.15
CA ILE A 80 -6.79 6.60 -6.91
C ILE A 80 -6.28 5.17 -6.97
N ILE A 81 -5.44 4.78 -6.01
CA ILE A 81 -4.87 3.44 -5.92
C ILE A 81 -5.75 2.57 -5.01
N TYR A 82 -6.16 1.39 -5.50
CA TYR A 82 -6.75 0.34 -4.69
C TYR A 82 -5.70 -0.71 -4.37
N PHE A 83 -5.37 -0.86 -3.07
CA PHE A 83 -4.31 -1.74 -2.61
C PHE A 83 -4.86 -3.11 -2.23
N ILE A 84 -4.34 -4.16 -2.85
CA ILE A 84 -4.81 -5.54 -2.76
C ILE A 84 -3.71 -6.44 -2.16
N MET A 85 -4.04 -7.17 -1.10
CA MET A 85 -3.29 -8.35 -0.69
C MET A 85 -3.86 -9.55 -1.45
N VAL A 86 -3.10 -10.07 -2.42
CA VAL A 86 -3.59 -11.06 -3.40
C VAL A 86 -4.19 -12.27 -2.71
N ASP A 87 -3.48 -12.90 -1.76
CA ASP A 87 -3.96 -14.08 -1.02
C ASP A 87 -5.27 -13.85 -0.25
N ARG A 88 -5.63 -12.59 0.03
CA ARG A 88 -6.75 -12.23 0.92
C ARG A 88 -7.91 -11.58 0.20
N PHE A 89 -7.83 -11.45 -1.11
CA PHE A 89 -8.83 -10.71 -1.86
C PHE A 89 -9.95 -11.59 -2.40
N ALA A 90 -9.66 -12.49 -3.34
CA ALA A 90 -10.67 -13.35 -3.93
C ALA A 90 -10.04 -14.68 -4.38
N ASP A 91 -10.69 -15.80 -4.05
CA ASP A 91 -10.33 -17.15 -4.46
C ASP A 91 -11.25 -17.55 -5.61
N SER A 92 -10.76 -17.43 -6.84
CA SER A 92 -11.56 -17.68 -8.05
C SER A 92 -11.76 -19.16 -8.32
N ASN A 93 -10.83 -20.02 -7.90
CA ASN A 93 -10.90 -21.45 -8.14
C ASN A 93 -10.47 -22.28 -6.93
N PRO A 94 -11.33 -22.40 -5.92
CA PRO A 94 -11.02 -23.14 -4.69
C PRO A 94 -10.62 -24.62 -4.90
N GLU A 95 -11.01 -25.22 -6.02
CA GLU A 95 -10.67 -26.62 -6.34
C GLU A 95 -9.22 -26.77 -6.83
N SER A 96 -8.58 -25.69 -7.28
CA SER A 96 -7.19 -25.66 -7.74
C SER A 96 -6.19 -25.24 -6.66
N ASN A 97 -6.64 -24.87 -5.48
CA ASN A 97 -5.80 -24.45 -4.37
C ASN A 97 -4.77 -25.50 -4.00
N LEU A 98 -3.56 -25.06 -3.67
CA LEU A 98 -2.48 -25.94 -3.21
C LEU A 98 -2.81 -26.56 -1.84
N PRO A 99 -2.22 -27.72 -1.51
CA PRO A 99 -2.58 -28.49 -0.31
C PRO A 99 -2.32 -27.79 1.03
N ASP A 100 -1.49 -26.77 1.06
CA ASP A 100 -1.14 -25.98 2.24
C ASP A 100 -2.03 -24.73 2.44
N VAL A 101 -2.98 -24.49 1.54
CA VAL A 101 -4.02 -23.46 1.74
C VAL A 101 -4.92 -23.85 2.91
N ASN A 102 -5.05 -22.94 3.88
CA ASN A 102 -5.86 -23.17 5.08
C ASN A 102 -6.63 -21.89 5.47
N LYS A 103 -7.90 -21.84 5.10
CA LYS A 103 -8.78 -20.68 5.36
C LYS A 103 -9.09 -20.43 6.84
N GLU A 104 -8.82 -21.40 7.71
CA GLU A 104 -9.03 -21.28 9.16
C GLU A 104 -7.81 -20.70 9.88
N ASP A 105 -6.63 -20.74 9.26
CA ASP A 105 -5.40 -20.16 9.79
C ASP A 105 -5.07 -18.82 9.09
N MET A 106 -5.21 -17.75 9.82
CA MET A 106 -4.91 -16.41 9.31
C MET A 106 -3.42 -16.18 8.95
N ARG A 107 -2.53 -17.10 9.30
CA ARG A 107 -1.09 -17.04 8.98
C ARG A 107 -0.69 -18.00 7.86
N ALA A 108 -1.62 -18.77 7.32
CA ALA A 108 -1.44 -19.60 6.15
C ALA A 108 -1.94 -18.90 4.87
N PHE A 109 -1.60 -19.45 3.71
CA PHE A 109 -2.29 -19.09 2.47
C PHE A 109 -3.79 -19.38 2.61
N GLN A 110 -4.64 -18.48 2.13
CA GLN A 110 -6.10 -18.60 2.19
C GLN A 110 -6.75 -18.74 0.82
N GLY A 111 -5.94 -18.70 -0.24
CA GLY A 111 -6.34 -19.08 -1.59
C GLY A 111 -6.81 -17.93 -2.48
N GLY A 112 -6.63 -16.67 -2.07
CA GLY A 112 -6.79 -15.55 -2.99
C GLY A 112 -5.74 -15.60 -4.10
N ASP A 113 -6.13 -15.28 -5.33
CA ASP A 113 -5.32 -15.44 -6.52
C ASP A 113 -5.47 -14.29 -7.53
N LEU A 114 -4.61 -14.26 -8.55
CA LEU A 114 -4.64 -13.24 -9.60
C LEU A 114 -5.91 -13.31 -10.45
N GLN A 115 -6.47 -14.52 -10.63
CA GLN A 115 -7.73 -14.67 -11.34
C GLN A 115 -8.88 -14.03 -10.54
N GLY A 116 -8.85 -14.16 -9.21
CA GLY A 116 -9.82 -13.48 -8.34
C GLY A 116 -9.74 -11.96 -8.45
N VAL A 117 -8.54 -11.39 -8.64
CA VAL A 117 -8.40 -9.96 -8.94
C VAL A 117 -9.00 -9.62 -10.29
N ILE A 118 -8.74 -10.43 -11.34
CA ILE A 118 -9.31 -10.25 -12.69
C ILE A 118 -10.83 -10.23 -12.62
N ASP A 119 -11.43 -11.21 -11.95
CA ASP A 119 -12.88 -11.37 -11.85
C ASP A 119 -13.57 -10.19 -11.12
N HIS A 120 -12.79 -9.38 -10.39
CA HIS A 120 -13.30 -8.23 -9.63
C HIS A 120 -12.82 -6.86 -10.15
N LEU A 121 -12.25 -6.77 -11.36
CA LEU A 121 -11.83 -5.48 -11.94
C LEU A 121 -13.00 -4.50 -12.10
N ASP A 122 -14.19 -4.97 -12.47
CA ASP A 122 -15.40 -4.12 -12.52
C ASP A 122 -15.78 -3.57 -11.15
N TYR A 123 -15.68 -4.38 -10.10
CA TYR A 123 -15.90 -3.93 -8.72
C TYR A 123 -14.90 -2.84 -8.33
N ILE A 124 -13.61 -3.08 -8.56
CA ILE A 124 -12.53 -2.14 -8.26
C ILE A 124 -12.75 -0.81 -9.01
N LYS A 125 -13.07 -0.88 -10.30
CA LYS A 125 -13.38 0.30 -11.10
C LYS A 125 -14.61 1.06 -10.58
N SER A 126 -15.61 0.35 -10.08
CA SER A 126 -16.82 0.95 -9.52
C SER A 126 -16.56 1.80 -8.29
N LEU A 127 -15.46 1.54 -7.55
CA LEU A 127 -15.01 2.36 -6.42
C LEU A 127 -14.36 3.67 -6.86
N GLY A 128 -14.12 3.86 -8.16
CA GLY A 128 -13.42 4.99 -8.74
C GLY A 128 -11.90 4.81 -8.78
N ALA A 129 -11.38 3.60 -8.51
CA ALA A 129 -9.96 3.32 -8.63
C ALA A 129 -9.48 3.42 -10.09
N THR A 130 -8.32 4.03 -10.27
CA THR A 130 -7.63 4.19 -11.56
C THR A 130 -6.30 3.45 -11.61
N ALA A 131 -5.88 2.90 -10.47
CA ALA A 131 -4.73 2.02 -10.36
C ALA A 131 -4.99 0.95 -9.28
N ILE A 132 -4.39 -0.23 -9.45
CA ILE A 132 -4.29 -1.25 -8.42
C ILE A 132 -2.83 -1.39 -7.99
N TRP A 133 -2.63 -1.64 -6.68
CA TRP A 133 -1.35 -2.06 -6.14
C TRP A 133 -1.51 -3.47 -5.56
N LEU A 134 -0.73 -4.41 -6.07
CA LEU A 134 -0.70 -5.81 -5.62
C LEU A 134 0.46 -6.04 -4.66
N THR A 135 0.26 -6.78 -3.57
CA THR A 135 1.38 -7.33 -2.78
C THR A 135 2.30 -8.16 -3.68
N PRO A 136 3.57 -8.41 -3.28
CA PRO A 136 4.49 -9.14 -4.15
C PRO A 136 3.91 -10.48 -4.60
N VAL A 137 4.04 -10.78 -5.87
CA VAL A 137 3.52 -12.01 -6.50
C VAL A 137 4.59 -13.05 -6.78
N MET A 138 5.86 -12.74 -6.48
CA MET A 138 7.00 -13.63 -6.66
C MET A 138 6.87 -14.86 -5.76
N THR A 139 7.52 -15.98 -6.14
CA THR A 139 7.46 -17.23 -5.38
C THR A 139 8.02 -17.07 -3.98
N ASN A 140 7.23 -17.41 -2.98
CA ASN A 140 7.53 -17.25 -1.58
C ASN A 140 7.95 -18.54 -0.89
N GLY A 141 8.57 -18.41 0.27
CA GLY A 141 8.80 -19.49 1.20
C GLY A 141 7.50 -19.92 1.91
N PRO A 142 7.56 -21.01 2.71
CA PRO A 142 6.40 -21.53 3.43
C PRO A 142 5.70 -20.47 4.28
N ASN A 143 4.36 -20.41 4.20
CA ASN A 143 3.50 -19.43 4.85
C ASN A 143 3.76 -17.98 4.44
N GLY A 144 4.42 -17.73 3.30
CA GLY A 144 4.68 -16.41 2.76
C GLY A 144 3.47 -15.78 2.06
N TYR A 145 2.26 -16.02 2.53
CA TYR A 145 0.98 -15.60 1.95
C TYR A 145 0.89 -14.10 1.59
N HIS A 146 1.67 -13.30 2.29
CA HIS A 146 1.71 -11.85 2.10
C HIS A 146 2.65 -11.40 0.96
N GLY A 147 3.49 -12.31 0.43
CA GLY A 147 4.38 -12.04 -0.70
C GLY A 147 5.79 -11.56 -0.35
N TYR A 148 6.09 -11.20 0.90
CA TYR A 148 7.37 -10.57 1.28
C TYR A 148 8.48 -11.56 1.69
N TRP A 149 8.25 -12.88 1.66
CA TRP A 149 9.26 -13.89 1.96
C TRP A 149 9.74 -14.58 0.69
N ILE A 150 10.27 -13.80 -0.26
CA ILE A 150 10.58 -14.24 -1.62
C ILE A 150 11.74 -15.24 -1.60
N TYR A 151 11.58 -16.35 -2.33
CA TYR A 151 12.57 -17.40 -2.59
C TYR A 151 13.05 -17.38 -4.04
N ASP A 152 12.18 -17.04 -4.99
CA ASP A 152 12.49 -16.91 -6.39
C ASP A 152 11.89 -15.61 -6.95
N PHE A 153 12.75 -14.72 -7.39
CA PHE A 153 12.41 -13.40 -7.90
C PHE A 153 12.03 -13.38 -9.40
N GLU A 154 12.09 -14.53 -10.07
CA GLU A 154 11.87 -14.64 -11.52
C GLU A 154 10.61 -15.46 -11.88
N SER A 155 9.82 -15.87 -10.89
CA SER A 155 8.59 -16.64 -11.07
C SER A 155 7.43 -16.09 -10.25
N VAL A 156 6.22 -16.25 -10.77
CA VAL A 156 4.99 -15.99 -10.02
C VAL A 156 4.74 -17.17 -9.07
N ASP A 157 4.33 -16.87 -7.82
CA ASP A 157 4.00 -17.88 -6.82
C ASP A 157 2.80 -18.73 -7.32
N PRO A 158 2.92 -20.05 -7.33
CA PRO A 158 1.86 -20.93 -7.80
C PRO A 158 0.56 -20.85 -6.96
N HIS A 159 0.58 -20.28 -5.74
CA HIS A 159 -0.65 -19.95 -5.01
C HIS A 159 -1.44 -18.82 -5.67
N PHE A 160 -0.75 -17.92 -6.36
CA PHE A 160 -1.39 -16.76 -7.00
C PHE A 160 -1.69 -16.98 -8.48
N GLY A 161 -1.11 -18.01 -9.10
CA GLY A 161 -1.25 -18.30 -10.52
C GLY A 161 0.09 -18.44 -11.23
N ASP A 162 0.19 -17.86 -12.43
CA ASP A 162 1.40 -17.89 -13.25
C ASP A 162 1.63 -16.57 -13.99
N MET A 163 2.74 -16.49 -14.73
CA MET A 163 3.08 -15.30 -15.53
C MET A 163 2.00 -14.96 -16.56
N ALA A 164 1.37 -15.96 -17.17
CA ALA A 164 0.31 -15.71 -18.17
C ALA A 164 -0.96 -15.12 -17.53
N THR A 165 -1.27 -15.55 -16.32
CA THR A 165 -2.38 -14.98 -15.53
C THR A 165 -2.09 -13.52 -15.14
N LEU A 166 -0.85 -13.22 -14.71
CA LEU A 166 -0.45 -11.84 -14.40
C LEU A 166 -0.50 -10.94 -15.65
N GLN A 167 -0.02 -11.41 -16.79
CA GLN A 167 -0.11 -10.69 -18.06
C GLN A 167 -1.58 -10.45 -18.47
N THR A 168 -2.44 -11.42 -18.23
CA THR A 168 -3.88 -11.30 -18.48
C THR A 168 -4.51 -10.23 -17.58
N LEU A 169 -4.15 -10.22 -16.30
CA LEU A 169 -4.59 -9.19 -15.36
C LEU A 169 -4.20 -7.79 -15.83
N VAL A 170 -2.91 -7.59 -16.17
CA VAL A 170 -2.41 -6.29 -16.61
C VAL A 170 -3.14 -5.83 -17.89
N ASN A 171 -3.28 -6.71 -18.87
CA ASN A 171 -3.96 -6.37 -20.12
C ASN A 171 -5.43 -5.98 -19.88
N GLN A 172 -6.19 -6.76 -19.09
CA GLN A 172 -7.59 -6.45 -18.80
C GLN A 172 -7.74 -5.19 -17.95
N ALA A 173 -6.86 -4.96 -16.99
CA ALA A 173 -6.83 -3.72 -16.22
C ALA A 173 -6.62 -2.51 -17.15
N HIS A 174 -5.67 -2.59 -18.08
CA HIS A 174 -5.40 -1.53 -19.06
C HIS A 174 -6.60 -1.29 -20.00
N GLU A 175 -7.26 -2.33 -20.48
CA GLU A 175 -8.49 -2.21 -21.28
C GLU A 175 -9.59 -1.43 -20.53
N MET A 176 -9.59 -1.53 -19.20
CA MET A 176 -10.50 -0.78 -18.33
C MET A 176 -9.97 0.59 -17.89
N GLY A 177 -8.77 0.97 -18.31
CA GLY A 177 -8.09 2.21 -17.89
C GLY A 177 -7.61 2.17 -16.45
N ILE A 178 -7.28 1.00 -15.92
CA ILE A 178 -6.71 0.78 -14.59
C ILE A 178 -5.23 0.43 -14.75
N LYS A 179 -4.35 1.20 -14.10
CA LYS A 179 -2.91 0.96 -14.05
C LYS A 179 -2.57 -0.11 -13.02
N VAL A 180 -1.44 -0.80 -13.18
CA VAL A 180 -1.02 -1.88 -12.29
C VAL A 180 0.33 -1.58 -11.66
N ILE A 181 0.36 -1.54 -10.32
CA ILE A 181 1.57 -1.40 -9.50
C ILE A 181 1.86 -2.75 -8.87
N LEU A 182 3.08 -3.25 -9.03
CA LEU A 182 3.54 -4.45 -8.36
C LEU A 182 4.45 -4.09 -7.19
N ASP A 183 4.24 -4.71 -6.04
CA ASP A 183 5.15 -4.56 -4.91
C ASP A 183 6.48 -5.27 -5.21
N TYR A 184 7.60 -4.62 -4.91
CA TYR A 184 8.93 -5.09 -5.29
C TYR A 184 9.91 -4.97 -4.12
N VAL A 185 10.44 -6.12 -3.69
CA VAL A 185 11.32 -6.25 -2.55
C VAL A 185 12.76 -6.41 -3.03
N VAL A 186 13.67 -5.55 -2.58
CA VAL A 186 15.11 -5.65 -2.89
C VAL A 186 15.99 -5.77 -1.65
N ASN A 187 15.40 -5.53 -0.46
CA ASN A 187 16.14 -5.49 0.79
C ASN A 187 16.52 -6.88 1.30
N HIS A 188 15.64 -7.86 1.18
CA HIS A 188 15.78 -9.15 1.84
C HIS A 188 15.17 -10.30 1.02
N THR A 189 15.51 -11.51 1.41
CA THR A 189 14.82 -12.73 0.99
C THR A 189 13.95 -13.29 2.12
N GLY A 190 13.12 -14.28 1.83
CA GLY A 190 12.38 -15.00 2.87
C GLY A 190 13.30 -15.80 3.80
N TYR A 191 12.80 -16.13 4.98
CA TYR A 191 13.51 -16.97 5.97
C TYR A 191 13.95 -18.28 5.34
N ASN A 192 15.20 -18.69 5.60
CA ASN A 192 15.79 -19.93 5.06
C ASN A 192 15.76 -20.00 3.51
N SER A 193 15.84 -18.86 2.84
CA SER A 193 15.93 -18.80 1.39
C SER A 193 16.99 -19.76 0.86
N PRO A 194 16.72 -20.48 -0.25
CA PRO A 194 17.72 -21.31 -0.94
C PRO A 194 19.01 -20.56 -1.30
N TRP A 195 18.95 -19.26 -1.51
CA TRP A 195 20.10 -18.40 -1.81
C TRP A 195 21.16 -18.41 -0.72
N LEU A 196 20.78 -18.58 0.56
CA LEU A 196 21.73 -18.68 1.68
C LEU A 196 22.67 -19.89 1.58
N SER A 197 22.28 -20.93 0.83
CA SER A 197 23.07 -22.14 0.63
C SER A 197 23.68 -22.22 -0.78
N ASP A 198 23.43 -21.21 -1.61
CA ASP A 198 23.96 -21.12 -2.96
C ASP A 198 25.41 -20.60 -2.91
N PRO A 199 26.43 -21.39 -3.34
CA PRO A 199 27.81 -20.95 -3.31
C PRO A 199 28.09 -19.76 -4.22
N ASP A 200 27.28 -19.55 -5.27
CA ASP A 200 27.43 -18.43 -6.20
C ASP A 200 26.85 -17.12 -5.63
N LYS A 201 26.14 -17.19 -4.49
CA LYS A 201 25.55 -16.06 -3.77
C LYS A 201 26.10 -15.89 -2.34
N ALA A 202 27.24 -16.50 -2.05
CA ALA A 202 27.82 -16.52 -0.71
C ALA A 202 28.14 -15.10 -0.15
N ASP A 203 28.38 -14.13 -1.02
CA ASP A 203 28.68 -12.74 -0.71
C ASP A 203 27.55 -11.76 -1.06
N TRP A 204 26.34 -12.28 -1.28
CA TRP A 204 25.17 -11.46 -1.60
C TRP A 204 24.47 -10.93 -0.35
N PHE A 205 24.83 -11.39 0.83
CA PHE A 205 24.13 -11.05 2.07
C PHE A 205 25.04 -10.32 3.05
N HIS A 206 24.48 -9.35 3.75
CA HIS A 206 25.12 -8.82 4.93
C HIS A 206 25.25 -9.91 6.01
N PRO A 207 26.25 -9.78 6.94
CA PRO A 207 26.36 -10.72 8.06
C PRO A 207 25.06 -10.81 8.84
N ASP A 208 24.68 -12.02 9.29
CA ASP A 208 23.51 -12.26 10.15
C ASP A 208 23.64 -11.50 11.47
N THR A 209 23.22 -10.26 11.43
CA THR A 209 23.25 -9.33 12.57
C THR A 209 21.86 -8.70 12.70
N PRO A 210 21.12 -8.95 13.79
CA PRO A 210 19.78 -8.39 13.95
C PRO A 210 19.79 -6.86 13.96
N LEU A 211 18.86 -6.24 13.26
CA LEU A 211 18.59 -4.81 13.35
C LEU A 211 17.97 -4.48 14.72
N ASN A 212 18.68 -3.74 15.56
CA ASN A 212 18.23 -3.36 16.89
C ASN A 212 18.06 -1.84 17.06
N ASN A 213 18.75 -1.04 16.26
CA ASN A 213 18.78 0.41 16.40
C ASN A 213 18.36 1.12 15.10
N PHE A 214 17.08 1.37 14.94
CA PHE A 214 16.49 2.09 13.80
C PHE A 214 16.95 3.56 13.63
N LYS A 215 17.87 4.04 14.50
CA LYS A 215 18.45 5.39 14.41
C LYS A 215 19.90 5.38 13.93
N ASP A 216 20.53 4.23 13.90
CA ASP A 216 21.86 4.06 13.34
C ASP A 216 21.74 3.77 11.85
N ALA A 217 22.25 4.65 11.00
CA ALA A 217 22.10 4.54 9.55
C ALA A 217 22.76 3.27 9.00
N ASN A 218 23.92 2.87 9.53
CA ASN A 218 24.60 1.68 9.07
C ASN A 218 23.83 0.41 9.49
N GLU A 219 23.40 0.34 10.76
CA GLU A 219 22.61 -0.81 11.24
C GLU A 219 21.26 -0.91 10.52
N LEU A 220 20.71 0.24 10.12
CA LEU A 220 19.46 0.30 9.37
C LEU A 220 19.58 -0.33 7.96
N GLU A 221 20.74 -0.13 7.31
CA GLU A 221 21.01 -0.59 5.94
C GLU A 221 21.67 -1.98 5.86
N THR A 222 22.21 -2.50 6.99
CA THR A 222 22.96 -3.76 6.99
C THR A 222 22.44 -4.80 7.97
N GLY A 223 21.43 -4.46 8.76
CA GLY A 223 20.89 -5.30 9.81
C GLY A 223 19.70 -6.11 9.35
N TRP A 224 19.66 -7.39 9.69
CA TRP A 224 18.56 -8.29 9.36
C TRP A 224 17.26 -7.85 10.03
N LEU A 225 16.38 -7.20 9.26
CA LEU A 225 15.08 -6.73 9.72
C LEU A 225 14.19 -7.92 10.12
N ALA A 226 13.79 -7.98 11.38
CA ALA A 226 13.01 -9.09 11.93
C ALA A 226 13.66 -10.49 11.71
N GLY A 227 14.96 -10.56 11.41
CA GLY A 227 15.67 -11.80 11.13
C GLY A 227 15.56 -12.28 9.68
N LEU A 228 15.02 -11.49 8.77
CA LEU A 228 15.01 -11.77 7.34
C LEU A 228 16.42 -11.60 6.76
N PRO A 229 16.88 -12.52 5.89
CA PRO A 229 18.21 -12.44 5.27
C PRO A 229 18.37 -11.18 4.45
N ASP A 230 19.20 -10.26 4.92
CA ASP A 230 19.42 -8.95 4.34
C ASP A 230 20.43 -9.02 3.20
N LEU A 231 20.06 -8.46 2.06
CA LEU A 231 20.88 -8.46 0.84
C LEU A 231 21.85 -7.26 0.84
N ASP A 232 23.07 -7.47 0.35
CA ASP A 232 24.07 -6.41 0.21
C ASP A 232 23.99 -5.74 -1.17
N GLN A 233 23.19 -4.70 -1.30
CA GLN A 233 23.05 -3.92 -2.53
C GLN A 233 24.30 -3.09 -2.87
N SER A 234 25.30 -3.00 -1.99
CA SER A 234 26.60 -2.44 -2.30
C SER A 234 27.46 -3.40 -3.13
N ASN A 235 27.13 -4.71 -3.11
CA ASN A 235 27.72 -5.70 -4.01
C ASN A 235 27.21 -5.44 -5.44
N PRO A 236 28.12 -5.22 -6.42
CA PRO A 236 27.71 -4.93 -7.81
C PRO A 236 26.88 -6.03 -8.45
N GLU A 237 27.06 -7.30 -8.08
CA GLU A 237 26.29 -8.42 -8.63
C GLU A 237 24.84 -8.38 -8.13
N VAL A 238 24.62 -8.07 -6.84
CA VAL A 238 23.28 -7.89 -6.25
C VAL A 238 22.58 -6.71 -6.89
N LYS A 239 23.25 -5.55 -6.98
CA LYS A 239 22.71 -4.35 -7.63
C LYS A 239 22.32 -4.62 -9.08
N ASP A 240 23.22 -5.20 -9.85
CA ASP A 240 23.00 -5.56 -11.26
C ASP A 240 21.84 -6.54 -11.42
N TYR A 241 21.74 -7.54 -10.53
CA TYR A 241 20.67 -8.52 -10.55
C TYR A 241 19.30 -7.84 -10.38
N PHE A 242 19.11 -7.04 -9.33
CA PHE A 242 17.81 -6.41 -9.06
C PHE A 242 17.42 -5.37 -10.11
N ILE A 243 18.36 -4.59 -10.65
CA ILE A 243 18.07 -3.68 -11.76
C ILE A 243 17.61 -4.47 -13.01
N LYS A 244 18.31 -5.54 -13.38
CA LYS A 244 17.94 -6.37 -14.53
C LYS A 244 16.63 -7.11 -14.32
N ASN A 245 16.41 -7.63 -13.11
CA ASN A 245 15.18 -8.31 -12.75
C ASN A 245 13.98 -7.35 -12.79
N ALA A 246 14.11 -6.13 -12.26
CA ALA A 246 13.07 -5.10 -12.34
C ALA A 246 12.70 -4.78 -13.80
N LEU A 247 13.69 -4.53 -14.64
CA LEU A 247 13.48 -4.29 -16.07
C LEU A 247 12.83 -5.49 -16.76
N TRP A 248 13.21 -6.71 -16.38
CA TRP A 248 12.61 -7.94 -16.90
C TRP A 248 11.14 -8.06 -16.51
N TRP A 249 10.76 -7.77 -15.24
CA TRP A 249 9.36 -7.76 -14.84
C TRP A 249 8.53 -6.76 -15.64
N ILE A 250 9.04 -5.55 -15.87
CA ILE A 250 8.40 -4.54 -16.71
C ILE A 250 8.21 -5.06 -18.14
N ASP A 251 9.29 -5.61 -18.73
CA ASP A 251 9.26 -6.15 -20.10
C ASP A 251 8.29 -7.33 -20.27
N GLN A 252 8.18 -8.20 -19.24
CA GLN A 252 7.33 -9.39 -19.32
C GLN A 252 5.85 -9.08 -19.10
N THR A 253 5.53 -8.09 -18.27
CA THR A 253 4.17 -7.93 -17.76
C THR A 253 3.48 -6.65 -18.23
N GLY A 254 4.23 -5.62 -18.57
CA GLY A 254 3.67 -4.32 -18.91
C GLY A 254 3.06 -3.55 -17.74
N ILE A 255 3.44 -3.87 -16.50
CA ILE A 255 3.01 -3.10 -15.31
C ILE A 255 3.45 -1.64 -15.40
N ASP A 256 2.73 -0.74 -14.73
CA ASP A 256 2.93 0.71 -14.81
C ASP A 256 3.81 1.27 -13.68
N GLY A 257 4.04 0.50 -12.62
CA GLY A 257 4.83 0.95 -11.49
C GLY A 257 5.28 -0.15 -10.54
N PHE A 258 6.24 0.21 -9.69
CA PHE A 258 6.60 -0.56 -8.51
C PHE A 258 6.28 0.21 -7.23
N ARG A 259 5.77 -0.52 -6.22
CA ARG A 259 5.91 -0.09 -4.84
C ARG A 259 7.18 -0.74 -4.27
N LEU A 260 8.10 0.07 -3.80
CA LEU A 260 9.41 -0.36 -3.32
C LEU A 260 9.34 -0.58 -1.82
N ASP A 261 9.40 -1.86 -1.42
CA ASP A 261 9.31 -2.30 -0.04
C ASP A 261 10.53 -1.87 0.77
N THR A 262 10.33 -1.59 2.06
CA THR A 262 11.41 -1.32 3.03
C THR A 262 12.51 -0.38 2.52
N MET A 263 12.12 0.62 1.72
CA MET A 263 13.05 1.48 0.99
C MET A 263 14.11 2.13 1.90
N ARG A 264 13.76 2.40 3.15
CA ARG A 264 14.63 3.01 4.14
C ARG A 264 15.79 2.10 4.58
N HIS A 265 15.71 0.80 4.31
CA HIS A 265 16.71 -0.20 4.69
C HIS A 265 17.74 -0.45 3.59
N VAL A 266 17.68 0.29 2.50
CA VAL A 266 18.59 0.21 1.35
C VAL A 266 19.19 1.58 1.08
N SER A 267 20.45 1.61 0.64
CA SER A 267 21.19 2.86 0.47
C SER A 267 20.60 3.78 -0.61
N HIS A 268 20.75 5.07 -0.42
CA HIS A 268 20.39 6.08 -1.42
C HIS A 268 21.10 5.88 -2.76
N GLU A 269 22.37 5.42 -2.74
CA GLU A 269 23.14 5.15 -3.96
C GLU A 269 22.48 4.06 -4.81
N PHE A 270 22.02 2.98 -4.17
CA PHE A 270 21.30 1.92 -4.90
C PHE A 270 20.01 2.48 -5.54
N TRP A 271 19.22 3.27 -4.80
CA TRP A 271 17.97 3.81 -5.33
C TRP A 271 18.18 4.79 -6.49
N GLN A 272 19.25 5.58 -6.47
CA GLN A 272 19.62 6.45 -7.61
C GLN A 272 19.96 5.64 -8.86
N ASP A 273 20.76 4.57 -8.71
CA ASP A 273 21.12 3.68 -9.81
C ASP A 273 19.89 2.92 -10.35
N PHE A 274 19.05 2.40 -9.43
CA PHE A 274 17.85 1.64 -9.74
C PHE A 274 16.82 2.51 -10.49
N SER A 275 16.47 3.65 -9.93
CA SER A 275 15.50 4.58 -10.54
C SER A 275 16.03 5.12 -11.86
N GLY A 276 17.32 5.47 -11.91
CA GLY A 276 17.97 5.95 -13.14
C GLY A 276 17.89 4.94 -14.28
N ALA A 277 18.22 3.66 -14.02
CA ALA A 277 18.14 2.60 -15.01
C ALA A 277 16.72 2.35 -15.52
N ILE A 278 15.72 2.37 -14.63
CA ILE A 278 14.32 2.21 -15.01
C ILE A 278 13.86 3.41 -15.85
N LYS A 279 14.10 4.63 -15.37
CA LYS A 279 13.64 5.86 -16.04
C LYS A 279 14.35 6.11 -17.37
N GLU A 280 15.55 5.61 -17.58
CA GLU A 280 16.24 5.66 -18.88
C GLU A 280 15.47 4.88 -19.95
N LYS A 281 14.91 3.71 -19.60
CA LYS A 281 14.15 2.85 -20.52
C LYS A 281 12.66 3.18 -20.54
N TYR A 282 12.09 3.48 -19.37
CA TYR A 282 10.66 3.74 -19.15
C TYR A 282 10.46 5.05 -18.38
N PRO A 283 10.52 6.22 -19.04
CA PRO A 283 10.47 7.54 -18.36
C PRO A 283 9.22 7.77 -17.49
N ASP A 284 8.08 7.20 -17.88
CA ASP A 284 6.80 7.36 -17.21
C ASP A 284 6.47 6.24 -16.20
N PHE A 285 7.37 5.25 -16.04
CA PHE A 285 7.17 4.18 -15.06
C PHE A 285 7.14 4.74 -13.63
N PHE A 286 6.14 4.36 -12.85
CA PHE A 286 5.90 4.94 -11.53
C PHE A 286 6.65 4.20 -10.42
N LEU A 287 7.32 4.96 -9.54
CA LEU A 287 8.03 4.42 -8.39
C LEU A 287 7.43 5.00 -7.10
N LEU A 288 6.79 4.14 -6.31
CA LEU A 288 6.23 4.45 -5.00
C LEU A 288 7.09 3.83 -3.90
N GLY A 289 7.84 4.65 -3.16
CA GLY A 289 8.73 4.17 -2.10
C GLY A 289 8.03 4.06 -0.75
N GLU A 290 8.26 2.94 -0.04
CA GLU A 290 7.88 2.85 1.36
C GLU A 290 9.00 3.37 2.26
N VAL A 291 8.74 4.53 2.87
CA VAL A 291 9.63 5.10 3.87
C VAL A 291 8.84 5.28 5.16
N TRP A 292 8.98 4.33 6.08
CA TRP A 292 8.28 4.36 7.37
C TRP A 292 8.93 5.39 8.31
N ASP A 293 8.71 6.66 8.02
CA ASP A 293 9.18 7.79 8.81
C ASP A 293 8.17 8.95 8.74
N GLY A 294 7.90 9.58 9.87
CA GLY A 294 7.06 10.80 9.95
C GLY A 294 7.83 12.10 9.71
N ASN A 295 9.13 12.03 9.38
CA ASN A 295 9.96 13.18 9.10
C ASN A 295 9.99 13.49 7.61
N THR A 296 9.34 14.58 7.21
CA THR A 296 9.24 15.00 5.82
C THR A 296 10.60 15.27 5.16
N ASN A 297 11.63 15.65 5.91
CA ASN A 297 12.98 15.81 5.33
C ASN A 297 13.61 14.45 4.98
N THR A 298 13.34 13.41 5.77
CA THR A 298 13.77 12.05 5.45
C THR A 298 13.06 11.57 4.19
N LEU A 299 11.74 11.75 4.11
CA LEU A 299 10.99 11.37 2.91
C LEU A 299 11.50 12.15 1.68
N GLU A 300 11.65 13.46 1.77
CA GLU A 300 12.14 14.30 0.64
C GLU A 300 13.51 13.86 0.12
N SER A 301 14.36 13.24 0.95
CA SER A 301 15.66 12.76 0.47
C SER A 301 15.52 11.67 -0.60
N TYR A 302 14.50 10.84 -0.54
CA TYR A 302 14.25 9.77 -1.52
C TYR A 302 13.62 10.29 -2.84
N HIS A 303 12.89 11.40 -2.82
CA HIS A 303 12.50 12.06 -4.06
C HIS A 303 13.72 12.49 -4.91
N LYS A 304 14.82 12.86 -4.25
CA LYS A 304 16.08 13.20 -4.94
C LYS A 304 16.77 12.01 -5.58
N ASP A 305 16.40 10.80 -5.16
CA ASP A 305 16.89 9.55 -5.75
C ASP A 305 16.05 9.11 -6.97
N GLY A 306 15.15 9.96 -7.45
CA GLY A 306 14.33 9.70 -8.62
C GLY A 306 13.04 8.92 -8.33
N ILE A 307 12.62 8.84 -7.05
CA ILE A 307 11.37 8.22 -6.62
C ILE A 307 10.22 9.20 -6.79
N ASP A 308 9.17 8.79 -7.49
CA ASP A 308 8.05 9.66 -7.85
C ASP A 308 7.13 9.95 -6.66
N SER A 309 6.88 8.96 -5.83
CA SER A 309 5.92 9.02 -4.72
C SER A 309 6.44 8.27 -3.50
N LEU A 310 6.01 8.70 -2.33
CA LEU A 310 6.35 8.08 -1.06
C LEU A 310 5.10 7.87 -0.21
N THR A 311 5.10 6.80 0.61
CA THR A 311 4.07 6.60 1.63
C THR A 311 4.15 7.72 2.67
N ASN A 312 3.17 8.62 2.70
CA ASN A 312 3.21 9.83 3.54
C ASN A 312 2.80 9.54 4.99
N TYR A 313 3.70 8.94 5.75
CA TYR A 313 3.48 8.69 7.18
C TYR A 313 3.34 9.97 8.03
N SER A 314 3.81 11.13 7.55
CA SER A 314 3.60 12.41 8.23
C SER A 314 2.11 12.78 8.26
N LEU A 315 1.45 12.76 7.10
CA LEU A 315 0.01 13.02 6.99
C LEU A 315 -0.82 11.87 7.57
N TYR A 316 -0.43 10.60 7.37
CA TYR A 316 -1.07 9.46 8.03
C TYR A 316 -1.20 9.68 9.54
N ASN A 317 -0.10 10.00 10.23
CA ASN A 317 -0.12 10.29 11.67
C ASN A 317 -1.02 11.49 12.01
N GLY A 318 -1.05 12.51 11.15
CA GLY A 318 -1.94 13.65 11.27
C GLY A 318 -3.41 13.26 11.22
N ILE A 319 -3.79 12.42 10.25
CA ILE A 319 -5.16 11.90 10.04
C ILE A 319 -5.61 11.05 11.23
N ILE A 320 -4.78 10.09 11.66
CA ILE A 320 -5.08 9.22 12.81
C ILE A 320 -5.34 10.05 14.07
N ASN A 321 -4.58 11.12 14.29
CA ASN A 321 -4.79 12.00 15.45
C ASN A 321 -5.98 12.95 15.28
N ALA A 322 -6.30 13.33 14.05
CA ALA A 322 -7.40 14.26 13.77
C ALA A 322 -8.78 13.58 13.91
N PHE A 323 -8.91 12.34 13.43
CA PHE A 323 -10.18 11.66 13.27
C PHE A 323 -10.29 10.43 14.20
N ASN A 324 -10.46 10.68 15.49
CA ASN A 324 -10.62 9.64 16.52
C ASN A 324 -11.47 10.17 17.69
N VAL A 325 -11.73 9.32 18.69
CA VAL A 325 -12.56 9.67 19.88
C VAL A 325 -12.00 10.83 20.71
N LYS A 326 -10.78 11.26 20.47
CA LYS A 326 -10.16 12.46 21.07
C LYS A 326 -9.59 13.33 19.95
N PRO A 327 -10.43 13.90 19.10
CA PRO A 327 -10.00 14.54 17.87
C PRO A 327 -9.05 15.70 18.13
N ASN A 328 -8.02 15.78 17.29
CA ASN A 328 -7.05 16.84 17.31
C ASN A 328 -6.68 17.29 15.88
N ILE A 329 -7.58 18.05 15.26
CA ILE A 329 -7.38 18.62 13.92
C ILE A 329 -6.09 19.44 13.83
N LEU A 330 -5.64 20.06 14.94
CA LEU A 330 -4.36 20.79 14.94
C LEU A 330 -3.15 19.88 14.67
N SER A 331 -3.24 18.57 14.97
CA SER A 331 -2.20 17.61 14.61
C SER A 331 -2.09 17.47 13.09
N LEU A 332 -3.22 17.33 12.40
CA LEU A 332 -3.27 17.28 10.94
C LEU A 332 -2.81 18.60 10.32
N ALA A 333 -3.28 19.73 10.85
CA ALA A 333 -2.85 21.05 10.39
C ALA A 333 -1.33 21.27 10.52
N ASN A 334 -0.72 20.76 11.60
CA ASN A 334 0.74 20.79 11.78
C ASN A 334 1.48 19.85 10.80
N ALA A 335 0.90 18.71 10.44
CA ALA A 335 1.46 17.86 9.40
C ALA A 335 1.40 18.55 8.03
N LEU A 336 0.27 19.18 7.70
CA LEU A 336 0.12 19.97 6.47
C LEU A 336 1.15 21.11 6.34
N GLU A 337 1.52 21.76 7.45
CA GLU A 337 2.59 22.78 7.40
C GLU A 337 3.95 22.18 7.04
N LYS A 338 4.19 20.91 7.33
CA LYS A 338 5.44 20.21 6.98
C LYS A 338 5.49 19.76 5.52
N GLU A 339 4.34 19.65 4.85
CA GLU A 339 4.28 19.32 3.41
C GLU A 339 5.06 20.31 2.55
N LYS A 340 5.30 21.52 3.03
CA LYS A 340 6.17 22.51 2.38
C LYS A 340 7.63 22.08 2.24
N ASN A 341 8.04 21.04 2.94
CA ASN A 341 9.39 20.47 2.83
C ASN A 341 9.55 19.61 1.58
N PHE A 342 8.44 19.18 0.97
CA PHE A 342 8.47 18.43 -0.28
C PHE A 342 8.57 19.36 -1.48
N SER A 343 9.33 18.95 -2.47
CA SER A 343 9.39 19.59 -3.78
C SER A 343 8.09 19.38 -4.57
N THR A 344 7.48 18.20 -4.41
CA THR A 344 6.24 17.78 -5.06
C THR A 344 5.26 17.16 -4.05
N PRO A 345 4.68 17.98 -3.13
CA PRO A 345 3.87 17.45 -2.01
C PRO A 345 2.61 16.69 -2.47
N THR A 346 2.09 17.00 -3.65
CA THR A 346 0.88 16.38 -4.20
C THR A 346 1.12 15.01 -4.85
N GLU A 347 2.35 14.58 -4.99
CA GLU A 347 2.70 13.30 -5.62
C GLU A 347 2.84 12.16 -4.61
N ASN A 348 2.75 12.43 -3.29
CA ASN A 348 2.87 11.40 -2.26
C ASN A 348 1.56 10.61 -2.08
N ALA A 349 1.71 9.32 -1.76
CA ALA A 349 0.62 8.42 -1.46
C ALA A 349 0.06 8.67 -0.06
N LEU A 350 -1.26 8.84 0.05
CA LEU A 350 -1.96 9.14 1.29
C LEU A 350 -2.97 8.03 1.62
N PHE A 351 -2.92 7.51 2.83
CA PHE A 351 -3.73 6.38 3.27
C PHE A 351 -4.20 6.58 4.71
N ILE A 352 -5.22 5.80 5.10
CA ILE A 352 -5.73 5.78 6.48
C ILE A 352 -5.38 4.47 7.20
N ASP A 353 -5.14 3.41 6.45
CA ASP A 353 -4.67 2.10 6.90
C ASP A 353 -3.97 1.36 5.75
N ASN A 354 -3.27 0.28 6.09
CA ASN A 354 -2.64 -0.65 5.16
C ASN A 354 -2.40 -2.01 5.84
N HIS A 355 -1.68 -2.91 5.17
CA HIS A 355 -1.39 -4.26 5.67
C HIS A 355 -0.44 -4.31 6.88
N ASP A 356 0.28 -3.23 7.19
CA ASP A 356 1.23 -3.14 8.32
C ASP A 356 0.68 -2.34 9.50
N ASN A 357 -0.38 -1.57 9.28
CA ASN A 357 -1.02 -0.76 10.30
C ASN A 357 -2.39 -1.35 10.68
N ALA A 358 -2.84 -1.06 11.89
CA ALA A 358 -4.21 -1.40 12.28
C ALA A 358 -5.22 -0.78 11.32
N ARG A 359 -6.25 -1.55 10.95
CA ARG A 359 -7.40 -1.01 10.21
C ARG A 359 -7.94 0.23 10.90
N PHE A 360 -8.28 1.26 10.15
CA PHE A 360 -8.77 2.52 10.73
C PHE A 360 -10.03 2.30 11.59
N MET A 361 -10.91 1.41 11.16
CA MET A 361 -12.09 0.97 11.91
C MET A 361 -11.74 0.49 13.32
N SER A 362 -10.66 -0.28 13.48
CA SER A 362 -10.23 -0.84 14.77
C SER A 362 -9.59 0.17 15.73
N GLN A 363 -9.19 1.34 15.23
CA GLN A 363 -8.50 2.34 16.06
C GLN A 363 -9.46 3.15 16.94
N ASN A 364 -10.76 3.11 16.66
CA ASN A 364 -11.78 3.86 17.36
C ASN A 364 -12.78 2.93 18.05
N PRO A 365 -13.00 3.04 19.38
CA PRO A 365 -13.97 2.20 20.09
C PRO A 365 -15.41 2.67 19.92
N LYS A 366 -15.65 3.82 19.28
CA LYS A 366 -16.97 4.43 19.04
C LYS A 366 -16.95 5.24 17.76
N ASN A 367 -18.10 5.37 17.12
CA ASN A 367 -18.29 6.17 15.90
C ASN A 367 -17.27 5.81 14.81
N GLN A 368 -16.99 4.53 14.66
CA GLN A 368 -15.93 4.01 13.78
C GLN A 368 -16.18 4.42 12.34
N VAL A 369 -17.41 4.25 11.87
CA VAL A 369 -17.85 4.58 10.51
C VAL A 369 -17.75 6.07 10.25
N GLU A 370 -18.22 6.90 11.18
CA GLU A 370 -18.20 8.36 11.04
C GLU A 370 -16.77 8.89 10.97
N TYR A 371 -15.88 8.44 11.86
CA TYR A 371 -14.48 8.84 11.82
C TYR A 371 -13.79 8.35 10.54
N THR A 372 -14.12 7.16 10.05
CA THR A 372 -13.61 6.64 8.78
C THR A 372 -14.07 7.52 7.61
N LYS A 373 -15.35 7.92 7.58
CA LYS A 373 -15.86 8.87 6.58
C LYS A 373 -15.13 10.22 6.61
N LEU A 374 -14.84 10.76 7.80
CA LEU A 374 -14.09 12.02 7.93
C LEU A 374 -12.65 11.87 7.42
N ALA A 375 -11.98 10.77 7.76
CA ALA A 375 -10.63 10.48 7.30
C ALA A 375 -10.57 10.31 5.78
N LEU A 376 -11.51 9.55 5.20
CA LEU A 376 -11.64 9.38 3.75
C LEU A 376 -11.97 10.69 3.05
N ALA A 377 -12.88 11.53 3.61
CA ALA A 377 -13.18 12.84 3.05
C ALA A 377 -11.92 13.70 2.89
N PHE A 378 -11.08 13.74 3.92
CA PHE A 378 -9.80 14.46 3.84
C PHE A 378 -8.84 13.80 2.83
N THR A 379 -8.67 12.49 2.90
CA THR A 379 -7.72 11.73 2.06
C THR A 379 -8.02 11.91 0.56
N TYR A 380 -9.29 11.90 0.16
CA TYR A 380 -9.69 12.04 -1.24
C TYR A 380 -9.74 13.49 -1.73
N THR A 381 -9.90 14.45 -0.83
CA THR A 381 -9.97 15.87 -1.21
C THR A 381 -8.62 16.58 -1.13
N TYR A 382 -7.71 16.11 -0.30
CA TYR A 382 -6.33 16.61 -0.33
C TYR A 382 -5.69 16.21 -1.68
N PRO A 383 -4.96 17.12 -2.35
CA PRO A 383 -4.37 16.84 -3.67
C PRO A 383 -3.12 15.96 -3.56
N ALA A 384 -3.30 14.71 -3.13
CA ALA A 384 -2.33 13.63 -3.05
C ALA A 384 -2.88 12.40 -3.76
N ILE A 385 -2.13 11.32 -3.82
CA ILE A 385 -2.58 10.03 -4.38
C ILE A 385 -3.25 9.23 -3.25
N PRO A 386 -4.60 9.13 -3.17
CA PRO A 386 -5.24 8.29 -2.16
C PRO A 386 -4.98 6.82 -2.44
N VAL A 387 -4.62 6.09 -1.38
CA VAL A 387 -4.51 4.63 -1.39
C VAL A 387 -5.61 4.06 -0.50
N LEU A 388 -6.50 3.29 -1.10
CA LEU A 388 -7.58 2.58 -0.43
C LEU A 388 -7.17 1.12 -0.25
N TYR A 389 -6.99 0.68 0.98
CA TYR A 389 -6.68 -0.72 1.28
C TYR A 389 -7.95 -1.57 1.17
N TYR A 390 -7.87 -2.75 0.52
CA TYR A 390 -9.03 -3.63 0.31
C TYR A 390 -9.78 -3.88 1.62
N GLY A 391 -11.10 -3.90 1.55
CA GLY A 391 -11.98 -4.11 2.71
C GLY A 391 -12.31 -2.84 3.51
N THR A 392 -11.60 -1.72 3.31
CA THR A 392 -11.95 -0.44 3.95
C THR A 392 -13.32 0.05 3.47
N GLU A 393 -13.68 -0.23 2.23
CA GLU A 393 -14.98 0.10 1.60
C GLU A 393 -16.17 -0.65 2.21
N ILE A 394 -15.93 -1.75 2.90
CA ILE A 394 -16.94 -2.51 3.65
C ILE A 394 -16.73 -2.40 5.17
N ALA A 395 -16.01 -1.37 5.59
CA ALA A 395 -15.71 -1.08 6.99
C ALA A 395 -15.05 -2.26 7.74
N MET A 396 -14.19 -3.03 7.05
CA MET A 396 -13.46 -4.16 7.64
C MET A 396 -12.61 -3.68 8.82
N ASP A 397 -12.67 -4.40 9.93
CA ASP A 397 -11.85 -4.17 11.10
C ASP A 397 -10.65 -5.13 11.18
N GLY A 398 -9.80 -4.96 12.17
CA GLY A 398 -8.59 -5.77 12.42
C GLY A 398 -7.48 -4.90 13.00
N ALA A 399 -6.99 -5.24 14.20
CA ALA A 399 -6.01 -4.38 14.90
C ALA A 399 -4.62 -4.46 14.25
N TYR A 400 -4.00 -5.64 14.22
CA TYR A 400 -2.65 -5.83 13.66
C TYR A 400 -2.56 -7.22 13.01
N ASP A 401 -1.46 -7.46 12.28
CA ASP A 401 -1.15 -8.77 11.69
C ASP A 401 -1.40 -9.92 12.68
N PRO A 402 -2.18 -10.94 12.30
CA PRO A 402 -2.82 -11.15 11.00
C PRO A 402 -4.24 -10.57 10.88
N ALA A 403 -4.82 -9.98 11.94
CA ALA A 403 -6.22 -9.59 11.95
C ALA A 403 -6.56 -8.46 10.96
N ASN A 404 -5.61 -7.55 10.69
CA ASN A 404 -5.76 -6.49 9.67
C ASN A 404 -5.67 -7.01 8.22
N ARG A 405 -5.37 -8.31 8.06
CA ARG A 405 -5.20 -9.02 6.78
C ARG A 405 -6.25 -10.12 6.59
N ALA A 406 -7.44 -9.94 7.16
CA ALA A 406 -8.53 -10.89 7.01
C ALA A 406 -8.97 -11.00 5.53
N PHE A 407 -9.51 -12.17 5.16
CA PHE A 407 -10.01 -12.42 3.80
C PHE A 407 -11.20 -11.51 3.50
N MET A 408 -11.29 -10.99 2.27
CA MET A 408 -12.36 -10.10 1.81
C MET A 408 -13.70 -10.83 1.80
N ASP A 409 -14.72 -10.23 2.38
CA ASP A 409 -16.11 -10.71 2.32
C ASP A 409 -16.94 -9.82 1.41
N PHE A 410 -17.00 -10.15 0.14
CA PHE A 410 -17.77 -9.40 -0.85
C PHE A 410 -19.29 -9.36 -0.56
N SER A 411 -19.82 -10.26 0.25
CA SER A 411 -21.25 -10.21 0.63
C SER A 411 -21.59 -8.95 1.43
N GLN A 412 -20.60 -8.38 2.14
CA GLN A 412 -20.78 -7.13 2.86
C GLN A 412 -20.91 -5.91 1.96
N SER A 413 -20.45 -5.99 0.72
CA SER A 413 -20.62 -4.92 -0.27
C SER A 413 -22.09 -4.74 -0.72
N GLU A 414 -22.91 -5.76 -0.54
CA GLU A 414 -24.34 -5.77 -0.87
C GLU A 414 -25.23 -5.33 0.31
N VAL A 415 -24.66 -5.20 1.51
CA VAL A 415 -25.39 -4.77 2.70
C VAL A 415 -25.78 -3.29 2.55
N ASN A 416 -27.04 -2.98 2.84
CA ASN A 416 -27.53 -1.60 2.78
C ASN A 416 -27.63 -0.99 4.18
N ASP A 417 -26.49 -0.78 4.80
CA ASP A 417 -26.36 -0.11 6.09
C ASP A 417 -25.18 0.87 6.11
N GLU A 418 -24.90 1.44 7.28
CA GLU A 418 -23.86 2.45 7.46
C GLU A 418 -22.42 1.93 7.27
N THR A 419 -22.21 0.59 7.34
CA THR A 419 -20.90 -0.03 7.18
C THR A 419 -20.49 -0.19 5.71
N ASN A 420 -21.45 -0.12 4.79
CA ASN A 420 -21.16 -0.07 3.36
C ASN A 420 -20.74 1.35 2.96
N LEU A 421 -19.43 1.57 2.84
CA LEU A 421 -18.85 2.85 2.45
C LEU A 421 -18.73 3.05 0.94
N ILE A 422 -19.08 2.06 0.11
CA ILE A 422 -18.96 2.10 -1.35
C ILE A 422 -19.65 3.34 -1.95
N PRO A 423 -20.93 3.66 -1.62
CA PRO A 423 -21.56 4.85 -2.17
C PRO A 423 -20.84 6.16 -1.79
N TYR A 424 -20.26 6.20 -0.59
CA TYR A 424 -19.50 7.36 -0.13
C TYR A 424 -18.16 7.49 -0.85
N LEU A 425 -17.46 6.39 -1.09
CA LEU A 425 -16.21 6.37 -1.84
C LEU A 425 -16.43 6.77 -3.31
N GLN A 426 -17.51 6.28 -3.95
CA GLN A 426 -17.91 6.68 -5.29
C GLN A 426 -18.17 8.20 -5.37
N PHE A 427 -18.83 8.75 -4.36
CA PHE A 427 -19.02 10.20 -4.25
C PHE A 427 -17.67 10.93 -4.10
N LEU A 428 -16.78 10.46 -3.22
CA LEU A 428 -15.47 11.06 -3.00
C LEU A 428 -14.56 10.96 -4.25
N ALA A 429 -14.63 9.86 -4.99
CA ALA A 429 -13.92 9.72 -6.27
C ALA A 429 -14.36 10.79 -7.28
N GLN A 430 -15.67 11.05 -7.40
CA GLN A 430 -16.19 12.13 -8.24
C GLN A 430 -15.75 13.52 -7.75
N VAL A 431 -15.70 13.72 -6.42
CA VAL A 431 -15.17 14.97 -5.85
C VAL A 431 -13.71 15.15 -6.23
N LYS A 432 -12.90 14.10 -6.09
CA LYS A 432 -11.48 14.13 -6.44
C LYS A 432 -11.28 14.46 -7.91
N GLU A 433 -11.92 13.74 -8.80
CA GLU A 433 -11.83 13.96 -10.25
C GLU A 433 -12.12 15.43 -10.64
N ASN A 434 -13.14 16.02 -10.01
CA ASN A 434 -13.65 17.31 -10.41
C ASN A 434 -13.01 18.50 -9.69
N TYR A 435 -12.46 18.33 -8.46
CA TYR A 435 -12.08 19.46 -7.62
C TYR A 435 -10.69 19.34 -6.98
N SER A 436 -10.09 18.14 -6.88
CA SER A 436 -8.80 18.00 -6.21
C SER A 436 -7.64 18.44 -7.12
N GLY A 437 -7.05 19.58 -6.81
CA GLY A 437 -5.90 20.14 -7.52
C GLY A 437 -5.06 21.01 -6.58
N SER A 438 -5.53 22.17 -6.18
CA SER A 438 -4.88 22.97 -5.14
C SER A 438 -5.61 22.88 -3.81
N PHE A 439 -4.90 23.14 -2.72
CA PHE A 439 -5.45 23.09 -1.36
C PHE A 439 -5.15 24.40 -0.61
N HIS A 440 -6.17 24.96 0.02
CA HIS A 440 -6.05 26.16 0.85
C HIS A 440 -6.80 26.01 2.17
N LEU A 441 -6.06 25.91 3.28
CA LEU A 441 -6.64 25.83 4.61
C LEU A 441 -7.12 27.24 5.05
N ILE A 442 -8.44 27.36 5.31
CA ILE A 442 -9.09 28.61 5.67
C ILE A 442 -9.21 28.77 7.19
N TYR A 443 -9.67 27.71 7.85
CA TYR A 443 -9.93 27.70 9.29
C TYR A 443 -9.54 26.38 9.92
N ARG A 444 -9.07 26.43 11.16
CA ARG A 444 -8.84 25.24 11.99
C ARG A 444 -8.92 25.55 13.48
N ASP A 445 -9.48 24.63 14.23
CA ASP A 445 -9.35 24.56 15.68
C ASP A 445 -9.09 23.10 16.11
N GLN A 446 -9.28 22.75 17.37
CA GLN A 446 -9.08 21.40 17.86
C GLN A 446 -10.02 20.38 17.20
N PHE A 447 -11.22 20.79 16.82
CA PHE A 447 -12.31 19.89 16.40
C PHE A 447 -12.74 20.07 14.96
N THR A 448 -12.48 21.24 14.39
CA THR A 448 -13.04 21.62 13.09
C THR A 448 -11.96 22.13 12.15
N MET A 449 -12.19 21.93 10.86
CA MET A 449 -11.41 22.56 9.81
C MET A 449 -12.30 22.94 8.63
N ILE A 450 -11.94 24.06 7.98
CA ILE A 450 -12.50 24.49 6.69
C ILE A 450 -11.33 24.70 5.73
N TYR A 451 -11.44 24.14 4.54
CA TYR A 451 -10.47 24.34 3.47
C TYR A 451 -11.17 24.42 2.13
N GLU A 452 -10.49 25.02 1.20
CA GLU A 452 -10.88 25.08 -0.20
C GLU A 452 -9.97 24.18 -1.01
N ILE A 453 -10.57 23.45 -1.96
CA ILE A 453 -9.85 22.76 -3.02
C ILE A 453 -10.32 23.32 -4.37
N SER A 454 -9.40 23.33 -5.34
CA SER A 454 -9.77 23.79 -6.68
C SER A 454 -8.96 23.10 -7.77
N LYS A 455 -9.66 22.78 -8.87
CA LYS A 455 -9.08 22.21 -10.09
C LYS A 455 -9.63 23.02 -11.26
N GLU A 456 -8.73 23.60 -12.04
CA GLU A 456 -9.11 24.51 -13.13
C GLU A 456 -10.00 25.69 -12.65
N ASN A 457 -11.25 25.75 -13.14
CA ASN A 457 -12.22 26.78 -12.77
C ASN A 457 -13.25 26.31 -11.73
N LYS A 458 -13.14 25.07 -11.25
CA LYS A 458 -14.04 24.48 -10.25
C LYS A 458 -13.43 24.67 -8.86
N ARG A 459 -14.24 25.12 -7.91
CA ARG A 459 -13.84 25.35 -6.52
C ARG A 459 -14.82 24.70 -5.59
N LEU A 460 -14.32 24.06 -4.57
CA LEU A 460 -15.12 23.39 -3.54
C LEU A 460 -14.63 23.80 -2.15
N LEU A 461 -15.54 24.21 -1.29
CA LEU A 461 -15.29 24.39 0.13
C LEU A 461 -15.66 23.09 0.86
N VAL A 462 -14.75 22.59 1.66
CA VAL A 462 -14.97 21.42 2.52
C VAL A 462 -14.90 21.86 3.97
N ALA A 463 -15.92 21.51 4.73
CA ALA A 463 -16.01 21.83 6.16
C ALA A 463 -16.18 20.54 6.97
N ILE A 464 -15.28 20.29 7.92
CA ILE A 464 -15.22 19.06 8.73
C ILE A 464 -15.39 19.40 10.22
N ASN A 465 -16.29 18.67 10.91
CA ASN A 465 -16.42 18.64 12.36
C ASN A 465 -16.14 17.22 12.86
N ALA A 466 -15.01 17.01 13.53
CA ALA A 466 -14.62 15.73 14.11
C ALA A 466 -15.08 15.53 15.57
N SER A 467 -15.85 16.47 16.15
CA SER A 467 -16.39 16.31 17.49
C SER A 467 -17.77 15.63 17.47
N ASP A 468 -18.16 15.05 18.60
CA ASP A 468 -19.47 14.44 18.85
C ASP A 468 -20.59 15.46 19.16
N SER A 469 -20.31 16.74 18.97
CA SER A 469 -21.26 17.84 19.22
C SER A 469 -21.26 18.84 18.06
N GLU A 470 -22.41 19.49 17.87
CA GLU A 470 -22.53 20.61 16.93
C GLU A 470 -21.52 21.71 17.26
N LYS A 471 -20.93 22.30 16.24
CA LYS A 471 -19.97 23.41 16.35
C LYS A 471 -20.42 24.60 15.51
N THR A 472 -20.56 25.73 16.15
CA THR A 472 -20.65 27.02 15.45
C THR A 472 -19.28 27.69 15.47
N ILE A 473 -18.72 27.91 14.31
CA ILE A 473 -17.40 28.49 14.12
C ILE A 473 -17.50 29.81 13.37
N SER A 474 -16.54 30.69 13.58
CA SER A 474 -16.43 31.95 12.85
C SER A 474 -15.07 32.03 12.17
N PHE A 475 -15.05 32.42 10.91
CA PHE A 475 -13.84 32.56 10.11
C PHE A 475 -13.97 33.72 9.12
N ASP A 476 -12.84 34.29 8.75
CA ASP A 476 -12.79 35.34 7.75
C ASP A 476 -12.60 34.75 6.35
N TYR A 477 -13.30 35.36 5.36
CA TYR A 477 -13.14 35.01 3.96
C TYR A 477 -12.87 36.25 3.13
N SER A 478 -12.01 36.13 2.10
CA SER A 478 -11.51 37.29 1.37
C SER A 478 -12.54 37.96 0.45
N ASP A 479 -13.47 37.16 -0.07
CA ASP A 479 -14.41 37.57 -1.11
C ASP A 479 -15.85 37.21 -0.75
N SER A 480 -16.81 37.90 -1.36
CA SER A 480 -18.22 37.50 -1.29
C SER A 480 -18.50 36.44 -2.33
N MET A 481 -18.97 35.26 -1.91
CA MET A 481 -19.21 34.09 -2.74
C MET A 481 -20.52 33.38 -2.37
N SER A 482 -21.14 32.78 -3.37
CA SER A 482 -22.27 31.87 -3.14
C SER A 482 -21.76 30.46 -2.94
N LEU A 483 -22.31 29.75 -1.96
CA LEU A 483 -22.06 28.34 -1.69
C LEU A 483 -23.32 27.54 -1.97
N LYS A 484 -23.20 26.47 -2.74
CA LYS A 484 -24.26 25.50 -2.97
C LYS A 484 -23.81 24.15 -2.46
N GLU A 485 -24.56 23.56 -1.57
CA GLU A 485 -24.27 22.20 -1.09
C GLU A 485 -24.22 21.22 -2.26
N LEU A 486 -23.18 20.37 -2.31
CA LEU A 486 -22.94 19.48 -3.44
C LEU A 486 -23.95 18.32 -3.47
N THR A 487 -24.34 17.81 -2.30
CA THR A 487 -25.26 16.66 -2.13
C THR A 487 -26.67 17.04 -1.71
N GLY A 488 -26.89 18.31 -1.37
CA GLY A 488 -28.13 18.78 -0.80
C GLY A 488 -28.74 19.96 -1.58
N SER A 489 -29.69 20.61 -0.94
CA SER A 489 -30.38 21.80 -1.50
C SER A 489 -29.98 23.10 -0.79
N GLU A 490 -29.13 23.02 0.22
CA GLU A 490 -28.75 24.19 1.00
C GLU A 490 -27.88 25.14 0.18
N SER A 491 -28.17 26.43 0.32
CA SER A 491 -27.39 27.50 -0.31
C SER A 491 -27.07 28.55 0.75
N LEU A 492 -25.79 28.88 0.83
CA LEU A 492 -25.25 29.85 1.78
C LEU A 492 -24.53 30.96 1.01
N THR A 493 -24.31 32.09 1.65
CA THR A 493 -23.50 33.17 1.09
C THR A 493 -22.39 33.52 2.06
N LEU A 494 -21.14 33.40 1.61
CA LEU A 494 -20.00 34.00 2.31
C LEU A 494 -19.95 35.49 2.00
N GLN A 495 -19.68 36.26 3.02
CA GLN A 495 -19.42 37.70 2.90
C GLN A 495 -17.91 37.95 3.00
N THR A 496 -17.44 39.03 2.39
CA THR A 496 -16.08 39.52 2.68
C THR A 496 -15.99 39.85 4.17
N GLY A 497 -14.98 39.31 4.85
CA GLY A 497 -14.82 39.40 6.30
C GLY A 497 -15.40 38.20 7.05
N SER A 498 -15.96 38.45 8.23
CA SER A 498 -16.34 37.39 9.16
C SER A 498 -17.63 36.68 8.75
N ASN A 499 -17.55 35.35 8.71
CA ASN A 499 -18.67 34.45 8.41
C ASN A 499 -18.88 33.48 9.58
N SER A 500 -20.10 32.95 9.70
CA SER A 500 -20.43 31.94 10.72
C SER A 500 -20.99 30.69 10.05
N PHE A 501 -20.46 29.55 10.45
CA PHE A 501 -20.90 28.21 10.00
C PHE A 501 -21.29 27.36 11.20
N THR A 502 -22.39 26.64 11.08
CA THR A 502 -22.78 25.62 12.06
C THR A 502 -22.63 24.25 11.43
N LEU A 503 -21.78 23.42 12.02
CA LEU A 503 -21.44 22.08 11.53
C LEU A 503 -22.02 21.02 12.45
N PRO A 504 -22.84 20.09 11.95
CA PRO A 504 -23.33 18.95 12.72
C PRO A 504 -22.19 18.10 13.29
N PRO A 505 -22.44 17.26 14.30
CA PRO A 505 -21.44 16.35 14.84
C PRO A 505 -20.94 15.37 13.78
N LEU A 506 -19.64 15.01 13.84
CA LEU A 506 -19.03 13.94 13.06
C LEU A 506 -19.37 14.00 11.55
N THR A 507 -19.26 15.19 10.97
CA THR A 507 -19.73 15.46 9.59
C THR A 507 -18.67 16.12 8.74
N SER A 508 -18.64 15.76 7.46
CA SER A 508 -18.01 16.52 6.39
C SER A 508 -19.07 17.08 5.44
N GLN A 509 -19.00 18.37 5.14
CA GLN A 509 -19.91 19.06 4.22
C GLN A 509 -19.12 19.64 3.06
N PHE A 510 -19.72 19.61 1.86
CA PHE A 510 -19.09 19.95 0.61
C PHE A 510 -19.94 21.00 -0.11
N TYR A 511 -19.35 22.16 -0.42
CA TYR A 511 -20.07 23.27 -1.06
C TYR A 511 -19.34 23.74 -2.32
N ILE A 512 -20.05 23.73 -3.45
CA ILE A 512 -19.57 24.36 -4.68
C ILE A 512 -19.51 25.87 -4.45
N ILE A 513 -18.36 26.47 -4.77
CA ILE A 513 -18.15 27.91 -4.70
C ILE A 513 -18.47 28.52 -6.08
N THR A 514 -19.40 29.48 -6.10
CA THR A 514 -19.75 30.25 -7.29
C THR A 514 -19.65 31.75 -7.01
N LYS A 515 -19.32 32.52 -8.04
CA LYS A 515 -19.26 33.97 -7.92
C LYS A 515 -20.64 34.61 -7.82
#